data_159c20eb5d6e3822c79a8869f2d79afd
#
_entry.id   159c20eb5d6e3822c79a8869f2d79afd
#
_cell.length_a   1.000
_cell.length_b   1.000
_cell.length_c   1.000
_cell.angle_alpha   90.00
_cell.angle_beta   90.00
_cell.angle_gamma   90.00
#
_symmetry.space_group_name_H-M   'P 1'
#
loop_
_entity.id
_entity.type
_entity.pdbx_description
1 polymer ?
#
loop_
_entity_poly.entity_id
_entity_poly.type
_entity_poly.pdbx_seq_one_letter_code
_entity_poly.pdbx_strand_id
1 'polypeptide(L)'
;MKHKYTDDKNPAEAMFTQPFGISWRKALVSLPRLVPDFVLNFTASEGPQPIVFEIPSRGKHLIPVYVWVPPLRKHRHHHIFHSQKNAAGAHLKDALRPIGIDDDHDAKLPVLIDFHGGSFILGSCQEQAPFCARMCRELNCVVISVDYRLGPYAQFPAANLDAEDVVLAVIDPSSRAFKPLREGILWEMLKQGRKPIELDEQKIAFSGFSSGGNIALNLALRIKDDPTAETDWVSPLPWDWPNDIPVLLFYPSLDARLLPHERPRPEGLNPPSGFVERWKIEKELMPTYLPPEKRGHPRASPGLADIRARDGENFGLHPKAKMLLVLPQFDSLNEQSMTWIQKVRDEGRGDDLIVEEVKGVVHGWTQFPDSWISDLERKLKLDAFRRAREFLEDHWHLDSRLAVETEVISHDKDGVRQSSTSIDTAAAAAGSQNLGEA
;
A
#
# COMPACT_ATOMS: atom_id res chain seq x y z
N MET A 1 19.74 21.63 -15.14
CA MET A 1 20.17 20.82 -16.33
C MET A 1 19.01 19.93 -16.72
N LYS A 2 18.65 19.87 -17.99
CA LYS A 2 17.46 19.15 -18.45
C LYS A 2 17.81 17.65 -18.55
N HIS A 3 17.25 16.84 -17.67
CA HIS A 3 17.32 15.38 -17.81
C HIS A 3 16.72 14.94 -19.15
N LYS A 4 17.55 14.32 -19.96
CA LYS A 4 17.12 13.63 -21.17
C LYS A 4 16.62 12.21 -20.87
N TYR A 5 15.62 12.09 -20.00
CA TYR A 5 14.79 10.89 -20.01
C TYR A 5 13.61 11.17 -20.94
N THR A 6 13.86 11.04 -22.22
CA THR A 6 12.86 11.20 -23.27
C THR A 6 12.26 9.84 -23.58
N ASP A 7 11.27 9.41 -22.80
CA ASP A 7 10.27 8.48 -23.29
C ASP A 7 8.87 9.03 -23.01
N ASP A 8 8.62 10.23 -23.55
CA ASP A 8 7.29 10.81 -23.72
C ASP A 8 6.56 10.20 -24.94
N LYS A 9 6.83 8.96 -25.30
CA LYS A 9 6.07 8.29 -26.36
C LYS A 9 4.66 8.03 -25.87
N ASN A 10 3.68 8.52 -26.64
CA ASN A 10 2.29 8.16 -26.41
C ASN A 10 2.21 6.61 -26.32
N PRO A 11 1.52 6.04 -25.30
CA PRO A 11 1.37 4.59 -25.19
C PRO A 11 0.93 3.89 -26.48
N ALA A 12 0.10 4.55 -27.30
CA ALA A 12 -0.31 4.06 -28.61
C ALA A 12 0.86 4.00 -29.61
N GLU A 13 1.74 5.01 -29.63
CA GLU A 13 2.93 5.01 -30.49
C GLU A 13 3.95 3.97 -30.04
N ALA A 14 4.12 3.81 -28.71
CA ALA A 14 4.98 2.78 -28.13
C ALA A 14 4.50 1.36 -28.47
N MET A 15 3.19 1.15 -28.58
CA MET A 15 2.61 -0.14 -28.98
C MET A 15 3.05 -0.58 -30.38
N PHE A 16 3.16 0.35 -31.32
CA PHE A 16 3.58 0.05 -32.70
C PHE A 16 5.09 -0.11 -32.85
N THR A 17 5.88 0.32 -31.87
CA THR A 17 7.34 0.20 -31.92
C THR A 17 7.88 -1.11 -31.33
N GLN A 18 7.04 -1.85 -30.60
CA GLN A 18 7.42 -3.14 -30.00
C GLN A 18 7.23 -4.31 -30.97
N PRO A 19 8.08 -5.36 -30.91
CA PRO A 19 7.86 -6.57 -31.68
C PRO A 19 6.44 -7.13 -31.45
N PHE A 20 5.82 -7.63 -32.52
CA PHE A 20 4.46 -8.18 -32.44
C PHE A 20 4.29 -9.22 -31.33
N GLY A 21 5.30 -10.08 -31.14
CA GLY A 21 5.31 -11.08 -30.06
C GLY A 21 5.19 -10.49 -28.67
N ILE A 22 5.70 -9.29 -28.41
CA ILE A 22 5.61 -8.58 -27.13
C ILE A 22 4.27 -7.85 -27.03
N SER A 23 3.89 -7.12 -28.09
CA SER A 23 2.67 -6.29 -28.09
C SER A 23 1.41 -7.11 -27.84
N TRP A 24 1.23 -8.26 -28.52
CA TRP A 24 0.04 -9.07 -28.31
C TRP A 24 -0.01 -9.72 -26.91
N ARG A 25 1.16 -10.13 -26.33
CA ARG A 25 1.21 -10.64 -24.97
C ARG A 25 0.83 -9.55 -23.96
N LYS A 26 1.34 -8.33 -24.17
CA LYS A 26 0.96 -7.19 -23.33
C LYS A 26 -0.52 -6.88 -23.43
N ALA A 27 -1.09 -6.86 -24.63
CA ALA A 27 -2.52 -6.67 -24.82
C ALA A 27 -3.33 -7.72 -24.04
N LEU A 28 -2.94 -8.99 -24.16
CA LEU A 28 -3.61 -10.10 -23.48
C LEU A 28 -3.61 -9.96 -21.94
N VAL A 29 -2.45 -9.65 -21.35
CA VAL A 29 -2.33 -9.48 -19.89
C VAL A 29 -2.90 -8.17 -19.38
N SER A 30 -3.22 -7.23 -20.28
CA SER A 30 -3.89 -5.98 -19.94
C SER A 30 -5.42 -6.07 -19.97
N LEU A 31 -6.00 -7.17 -20.47
CA LEU A 31 -7.45 -7.38 -20.49
C LEU A 31 -8.11 -7.21 -19.10
N PRO A 32 -7.54 -7.70 -17.99
CA PRO A 32 -8.12 -7.47 -16.66
C PRO A 32 -8.23 -5.99 -16.29
N ARG A 33 -7.37 -5.12 -16.81
CA ARG A 33 -7.44 -3.65 -16.57
C ARG A 33 -8.63 -2.98 -17.28
N LEU A 34 -9.24 -3.67 -18.23
CA LEU A 34 -10.46 -3.22 -18.93
C LEU A 34 -11.74 -3.59 -18.15
N VAL A 35 -11.59 -4.26 -17.03
CA VAL A 35 -12.72 -4.59 -16.15
C VAL A 35 -13.30 -3.27 -15.63
N PRO A 36 -14.60 -3.02 -15.83
CA PRO A 36 -15.23 -1.80 -15.37
C PRO A 36 -15.16 -1.62 -13.86
N ASP A 37 -15.09 -0.37 -13.40
CA ASP A 37 -14.97 -0.01 -11.97
C ASP A 37 -16.09 -0.60 -11.09
N PHE A 38 -17.26 -0.94 -11.66
CA PHE A 38 -18.33 -1.58 -10.89
C PHE A 38 -17.91 -2.94 -10.29
N VAL A 39 -16.91 -3.61 -10.86
CA VAL A 39 -16.36 -4.87 -10.31
C VAL A 39 -15.66 -4.63 -8.97
N LEU A 40 -15.15 -3.41 -8.72
CA LEU A 40 -14.61 -3.02 -7.42
C LEU A 40 -15.64 -3.20 -6.28
N ASN A 41 -16.92 -2.99 -6.58
CA ASN A 41 -18.00 -3.21 -5.63
C ASN A 41 -18.13 -4.67 -5.17
N PHE A 42 -17.63 -5.63 -5.97
CA PHE A 42 -17.60 -7.04 -5.61
C PHE A 42 -16.32 -7.43 -4.86
N THR A 43 -15.21 -6.77 -5.12
CA THR A 43 -13.91 -7.10 -4.49
C THR A 43 -13.67 -6.36 -3.17
N ALA A 44 -14.24 -5.16 -3.01
CA ALA A 44 -14.18 -4.35 -1.80
C ALA A 44 -15.58 -3.93 -1.36
N SER A 45 -16.45 -4.91 -1.13
CA SER A 45 -17.87 -4.70 -0.78
C SER A 45 -18.08 -3.91 0.52
N GLU A 46 -17.10 -3.94 1.42
CA GLU A 46 -17.18 -3.22 2.70
C GLU A 46 -16.81 -1.73 2.58
N GLY A 47 -16.38 -1.24 1.39
CA GLY A 47 -16.04 0.17 1.12
C GLY A 47 -14.98 0.77 2.05
N PRO A 48 -14.62 2.05 1.91
CA PRO A 48 -15.06 2.99 0.88
C PRO A 48 -14.58 2.61 -0.51
N GLN A 49 -15.27 3.09 -1.54
CA GLN A 49 -14.82 2.95 -2.94
C GLN A 49 -13.84 4.06 -3.29
N PRO A 50 -12.89 3.83 -4.19
CA PRO A 50 -11.92 4.84 -4.56
C PRO A 50 -12.54 5.95 -5.42
N ILE A 51 -11.99 7.13 -5.29
CA ILE A 51 -12.12 8.22 -6.23
C ILE A 51 -11.00 8.06 -7.25
N VAL A 52 -11.30 8.09 -8.55
CA VAL A 52 -10.29 7.92 -9.60
C VAL A 52 -10.16 9.20 -10.40
N PHE A 53 -8.94 9.74 -10.46
CA PHE A 53 -8.60 10.90 -11.28
C PHE A 53 -7.11 10.89 -11.62
N GLU A 54 -6.69 11.85 -12.45
CA GLU A 54 -5.31 11.95 -12.93
C GLU A 54 -4.64 13.21 -12.40
N ILE A 55 -3.36 13.08 -12.05
CA ILE A 55 -2.51 14.20 -11.65
C ILE A 55 -1.33 14.38 -12.63
N PRO A 56 -0.83 15.60 -12.82
CA PRO A 56 0.30 15.83 -13.73
C PRO A 56 1.59 15.27 -13.16
N SER A 57 2.37 14.58 -13.99
CA SER A 57 3.73 14.17 -13.68
C SER A 57 4.73 15.32 -13.83
N ARG A 58 6.00 15.09 -13.44
CA ARG A 58 7.14 15.95 -13.80
C ARG A 58 7.35 16.05 -15.32
N GLY A 59 6.92 15.05 -16.07
CA GLY A 59 6.96 14.99 -17.54
C GLY A 59 5.71 15.59 -18.18
N LYS A 60 5.27 14.96 -19.28
CA LYS A 60 4.08 15.39 -20.04
C LYS A 60 2.87 14.46 -19.86
N HIS A 61 3.07 13.32 -19.25
CA HIS A 61 1.99 12.35 -19.01
C HIS A 61 1.25 12.68 -17.71
N LEU A 62 0.05 12.14 -17.59
CA LEU A 62 -0.75 12.14 -16.39
C LEU A 62 -0.59 10.81 -15.67
N ILE A 63 -0.65 10.85 -14.34
CA ILE A 63 -0.57 9.67 -13.48
C ILE A 63 -1.97 9.42 -12.90
N PRO A 64 -2.64 8.32 -13.26
CA PRO A 64 -3.90 7.95 -12.65
C PRO A 64 -3.67 7.57 -11.18
N VAL A 65 -4.52 8.08 -10.29
CA VAL A 65 -4.50 7.75 -8.87
C VAL A 65 -5.87 7.30 -8.40
N TYR A 66 -5.89 6.26 -7.58
CA TYR A 66 -7.07 5.72 -6.92
C TYR A 66 -7.01 6.16 -5.46
N VAL A 67 -7.92 7.02 -5.05
CA VAL A 67 -7.88 7.65 -3.73
C VAL A 67 -9.05 7.20 -2.88
N TRP A 68 -8.77 6.52 -1.77
CA TRP A 68 -9.77 6.17 -0.76
C TRP A 68 -9.78 7.23 0.32
N VAL A 69 -10.96 7.76 0.61
CA VAL A 69 -11.19 8.77 1.63
C VAL A 69 -12.05 8.16 2.74
N PRO A 70 -11.69 8.31 4.02
CA PRO A 70 -12.42 7.68 5.12
C PRO A 70 -13.91 8.01 5.07
N PRO A 71 -14.80 7.05 5.38
CA PRO A 71 -16.24 7.32 5.47
C PRO A 71 -16.53 8.25 6.64
N LEU A 72 -17.64 8.98 6.59
CA LEU A 72 -18.12 9.77 7.73
C LEU A 72 -18.33 8.85 8.94
N ARG A 73 -17.68 9.16 10.07
CA ARG A 73 -17.92 8.46 11.32
C ARG A 73 -19.32 8.85 11.83
N LYS A 74 -20.19 7.89 11.99
CA LYS A 74 -21.44 8.09 12.73
C LYS A 74 -21.08 8.05 14.22
N HIS A 75 -20.98 9.19 14.87
CA HIS A 75 -20.91 9.23 16.34
C HIS A 75 -22.16 8.56 16.91
N ARG A 76 -22.02 7.40 17.54
CA ARG A 76 -23.02 6.88 18.45
C ARG A 76 -23.00 7.78 19.69
N HIS A 77 -23.93 8.71 19.81
CA HIS A 77 -24.21 9.30 21.09
C HIS A 77 -24.61 8.16 22.05
N HIS A 78 -23.71 7.76 22.93
CA HIS A 78 -24.10 7.03 24.13
C HIS A 78 -24.95 8.01 24.94
N HIS A 79 -26.27 7.94 24.75
CA HIS A 79 -27.19 8.47 25.72
C HIS A 79 -27.00 7.64 27.02
N ILE A 80 -26.12 8.14 27.90
CA ILE A 80 -26.14 7.73 29.28
C ILE A 80 -27.47 8.28 29.85
N PHE A 81 -28.49 7.44 29.80
CA PHE A 81 -29.70 7.68 30.55
C PHE A 81 -29.37 7.57 32.05
N HIS A 82 -28.86 8.66 32.62
CA HIS A 82 -28.96 8.84 34.05
C HIS A 82 -30.45 9.08 34.33
N SER A 83 -31.11 8.03 34.82
CA SER A 83 -32.38 8.12 35.48
C SER A 83 -32.25 9.03 36.70
N GLN A 84 -32.53 10.31 36.53
CA GLN A 84 -32.91 11.18 37.64
C GLN A 84 -34.34 11.67 37.35
N LYS A 85 -35.25 11.09 38.11
CA LYS A 85 -36.58 11.69 38.33
C LYS A 85 -36.38 13.04 39.05
N ASN A 86 -37.13 14.04 38.59
CA ASN A 86 -37.38 15.36 39.14
C ASN A 86 -36.66 16.53 38.51
N ALA A 87 -37.36 17.18 37.58
CA ALA A 87 -37.65 18.63 37.66
C ALA A 87 -38.45 19.01 36.44
N ALA A 88 -39.69 19.41 36.65
CA ALA A 88 -40.53 20.12 35.72
C ALA A 88 -39.88 21.51 35.47
N GLY A 89 -39.74 21.86 34.17
CA GLY A 89 -39.44 23.24 33.80
C GLY A 89 -38.09 23.50 33.10
N ALA A 90 -37.75 22.78 32.04
CA ALA A 90 -36.66 23.14 31.15
C ALA A 90 -37.22 23.43 29.73
N HIS A 91 -36.87 24.61 29.27
CA HIS A 91 -37.40 25.27 28.11
C HIS A 91 -37.33 24.52 26.79
N LEU A 92 -38.41 24.57 26.02
CA LEU A 92 -38.60 24.09 24.64
C LEU A 92 -37.56 24.62 23.59
N LYS A 93 -36.65 25.48 24.02
CA LYS A 93 -35.60 26.05 23.18
C LYS A 93 -34.37 25.13 22.96
N ASP A 94 -34.16 24.10 23.81
CA ASP A 94 -33.05 23.14 23.66
C ASP A 94 -33.39 21.95 22.76
N ALA A 95 -34.66 21.74 22.44
CA ALA A 95 -35.11 20.67 21.56
C ALA A 95 -34.95 21.00 20.05
N LEU A 96 -34.59 22.23 19.71
CA LEU A 96 -34.39 22.70 18.32
C LEU A 96 -32.95 23.07 18.00
N ARG A 97 -31.98 22.67 18.80
CA ARG A 97 -30.59 22.67 18.32
C ARG A 97 -30.50 21.66 17.20
N PRO A 98 -30.02 22.08 16.00
CA PRO A 98 -29.63 21.10 14.99
C PRO A 98 -28.70 20.12 15.70
N ILE A 99 -28.93 18.82 15.52
CA ILE A 99 -28.02 17.78 15.97
C ILE A 99 -26.66 18.17 15.41
N GLY A 100 -25.83 18.78 16.27
CA GLY A 100 -24.49 19.16 15.89
C GLY A 100 -23.78 17.86 15.55
N ILE A 101 -23.50 17.67 14.29
CA ILE A 101 -22.46 16.79 13.84
C ILE A 101 -21.21 17.50 14.38
N ASP A 102 -20.76 17.12 15.57
CA ASP A 102 -19.43 17.48 16.05
C ASP A 102 -18.46 16.81 15.08
N ASP A 103 -18.12 17.56 14.05
CA ASP A 103 -17.07 17.23 13.11
C ASP A 103 -15.73 17.47 13.83
N ASP A 104 -15.16 16.43 14.36
CA ASP A 104 -13.75 16.37 14.80
C ASP A 104 -12.83 16.34 13.57
N HIS A 105 -13.13 17.18 12.56
CA HIS A 105 -12.46 17.22 11.26
C HIS A 105 -11.48 18.39 11.11
N ASP A 106 -11.07 19.03 12.21
CA ASP A 106 -9.95 19.98 12.20
C ASP A 106 -8.58 19.24 12.17
N ALA A 107 -8.56 17.93 12.33
CA ALA A 107 -7.33 17.17 12.28
C ALA A 107 -7.00 16.73 10.84
N LYS A 108 -5.76 17.01 10.42
CA LYS A 108 -5.20 16.49 9.16
C LYS A 108 -5.16 14.96 9.18
N LEU A 109 -5.46 14.33 8.04
CA LEU A 109 -5.49 12.87 7.92
C LEU A 109 -4.15 12.33 7.45
N PRO A 110 -3.61 11.27 8.09
CA PRO A 110 -2.44 10.56 7.60
C PRO A 110 -2.63 10.03 6.17
N VAL A 111 -1.54 9.86 5.44
CA VAL A 111 -1.56 9.42 4.04
C VAL A 111 -0.77 8.14 3.87
N LEU A 112 -1.42 7.08 3.39
CA LEU A 112 -0.77 5.86 2.92
C LEU A 112 -0.70 5.89 1.39
N ILE A 113 0.52 5.83 0.83
CA ILE A 113 0.73 5.73 -0.62
C ILE A 113 1.04 4.28 -0.95
N ASP A 114 0.20 3.68 -1.81
CA ASP A 114 0.21 2.25 -2.12
C ASP A 114 0.64 1.98 -3.57
N PHE A 115 1.36 0.86 -3.77
CA PHE A 115 1.85 0.43 -5.07
C PHE A 115 1.50 -1.04 -5.32
N HIS A 116 0.76 -1.28 -6.40
CA HIS A 116 0.35 -2.64 -6.77
C HIS A 116 1.52 -3.51 -7.26
N GLY A 117 1.32 -4.83 -7.25
CA GLY A 117 2.25 -5.80 -7.80
C GLY A 117 2.13 -5.97 -9.32
N GLY A 118 2.81 -6.99 -9.87
CA GLY A 118 2.70 -7.35 -11.29
C GLY A 118 3.99 -7.24 -12.09
N SER A 119 5.15 -7.33 -11.43
CA SER A 119 6.48 -7.35 -12.08
C SER A 119 6.73 -6.16 -13.01
N PHE A 120 6.16 -5.00 -12.71
CA PHE A 120 6.20 -3.78 -13.52
C PHE A 120 5.59 -3.91 -14.94
N ILE A 121 4.88 -5.00 -15.21
CA ILE A 121 4.27 -5.32 -16.50
C ILE A 121 2.76 -5.47 -16.38
N LEU A 122 2.30 -6.04 -15.25
CA LEU A 122 0.93 -6.40 -14.96
C LEU A 122 0.39 -5.59 -13.79
N GLY A 123 -0.83 -5.92 -13.39
CA GLY A 123 -1.44 -5.40 -12.18
C GLY A 123 -2.17 -4.08 -12.37
N SER A 124 -2.93 -3.72 -11.37
CA SER A 124 -3.68 -2.46 -11.29
C SER A 124 -4.00 -2.13 -9.84
N CYS A 125 -4.36 -0.89 -9.55
CA CYS A 125 -4.82 -0.46 -8.23
C CYS A 125 -6.08 -1.22 -7.76
N GLN A 126 -6.84 -1.81 -8.68
CA GLN A 126 -8.04 -2.58 -8.37
C GLN A 126 -7.75 -3.85 -7.56
N GLU A 127 -6.59 -4.48 -7.79
CA GLU A 127 -6.18 -5.68 -7.05
C GLU A 127 -5.89 -5.36 -5.57
N GLN A 128 -5.57 -4.10 -5.28
CA GLN A 128 -5.29 -3.61 -3.93
C GLN A 128 -6.52 -3.02 -3.23
N ALA A 129 -7.66 -2.89 -3.92
CA ALA A 129 -8.85 -2.25 -3.37
C ALA A 129 -9.28 -2.81 -2.00
N PRO A 130 -9.27 -4.13 -1.72
CA PRO A 130 -9.61 -4.66 -0.40
C PRO A 130 -8.67 -4.19 0.71
N PHE A 131 -7.36 -4.15 0.44
CA PHE A 131 -6.35 -3.64 1.37
C PHE A 131 -6.50 -2.14 1.60
N CYS A 132 -6.55 -1.35 0.51
CA CYS A 132 -6.64 0.10 0.56
C CYS A 132 -7.91 0.58 1.27
N ALA A 133 -9.08 -0.02 0.94
CA ALA A 133 -10.34 0.30 1.59
C ALA A 133 -10.32 -0.01 3.08
N ARG A 134 -9.71 -1.13 3.47
CA ARG A 134 -9.57 -1.53 4.86
C ARG A 134 -8.67 -0.57 5.64
N MET A 135 -7.47 -0.27 5.14
CA MET A 135 -6.56 0.69 5.79
C MET A 135 -7.23 2.06 5.94
N CYS A 136 -7.84 2.55 4.88
CA CYS A 136 -8.56 3.82 4.90
C CYS A 136 -9.65 3.86 5.99
N ARG A 137 -10.49 2.82 6.06
CA ARG A 137 -11.61 2.75 7.02
C ARG A 137 -11.14 2.59 8.46
N GLU A 138 -10.20 1.67 8.71
CA GLU A 138 -9.79 1.29 10.05
C GLU A 138 -8.84 2.32 10.69
N LEU A 139 -7.94 2.94 9.90
CA LEU A 139 -6.99 3.93 10.37
C LEU A 139 -7.47 5.38 10.27
N ASN A 140 -8.62 5.62 9.65
CA ASN A 140 -9.07 6.97 9.33
C ASN A 140 -8.00 7.78 8.57
N CYS A 141 -7.39 7.18 7.57
CA CYS A 141 -6.35 7.79 6.74
C CYS A 141 -6.80 7.89 5.29
N VAL A 142 -6.17 8.76 4.51
CA VAL A 142 -6.30 8.76 3.06
C VAL A 142 -5.35 7.73 2.47
N VAL A 143 -5.84 6.86 1.58
CA VAL A 143 -4.99 5.92 0.85
C VAL A 143 -4.95 6.33 -0.62
N ILE A 144 -3.74 6.46 -1.18
CA ILE A 144 -3.51 6.82 -2.57
C ILE A 144 -2.77 5.66 -3.24
N SER A 145 -3.48 4.83 -4.02
CA SER A 145 -2.84 3.79 -4.83
C SER A 145 -2.52 4.34 -6.22
N VAL A 146 -1.27 4.12 -6.63
CA VAL A 146 -0.68 4.73 -7.82
C VAL A 146 -0.74 3.77 -9.00
N ASP A 147 -1.43 4.13 -10.07
CA ASP A 147 -1.42 3.38 -11.33
C ASP A 147 -0.20 3.79 -12.17
N TYR A 148 0.97 3.38 -11.69
CA TYR A 148 2.26 3.73 -12.28
C TYR A 148 2.45 3.13 -13.67
N ARG A 149 3.26 3.76 -14.51
CA ARG A 149 3.54 3.32 -15.88
C ARG A 149 4.20 1.94 -15.90
N LEU A 150 3.72 1.10 -16.80
CA LEU A 150 4.14 -0.29 -16.97
C LEU A 150 4.90 -0.53 -18.28
N GLY A 151 5.87 -1.45 -18.20
CA GLY A 151 6.50 -2.03 -19.38
C GLY A 151 5.50 -2.83 -20.24
N PRO A 152 5.87 -3.11 -21.48
CA PRO A 152 7.10 -2.70 -22.18
C PRO A 152 7.09 -1.26 -22.70
N TYR A 153 5.96 -0.55 -22.57
CA TYR A 153 5.76 0.79 -23.15
C TYR A 153 6.50 1.87 -22.36
N ALA A 154 6.63 1.68 -21.05
CA ALA A 154 7.44 2.53 -20.20
C ALA A 154 8.43 1.65 -19.42
N GLN A 155 9.70 1.79 -19.74
CA GLN A 155 10.76 1.00 -19.09
C GLN A 155 11.28 1.68 -17.83
N PHE A 156 12.08 0.94 -17.06
CA PHE A 156 12.81 1.46 -15.91
C PHE A 156 13.57 2.76 -16.29
N PRO A 157 13.45 3.84 -15.48
CA PRO A 157 12.86 3.92 -14.15
C PRO A 157 11.44 4.54 -14.11
N ALA A 158 10.63 4.42 -15.16
CA ALA A 158 9.35 5.14 -15.28
C ALA A 158 8.42 4.97 -14.07
N ALA A 159 8.27 3.76 -13.54
CA ALA A 159 7.42 3.51 -12.38
C ALA A 159 7.94 4.21 -11.10
N ASN A 160 9.26 4.24 -10.92
CA ASN A 160 9.86 4.94 -9.77
C ASN A 160 9.64 6.46 -9.87
N LEU A 161 9.75 7.04 -11.07
CA LEU A 161 9.51 8.47 -11.29
C LEU A 161 8.05 8.86 -11.03
N ASP A 162 7.10 8.02 -11.44
CA ASP A 162 5.68 8.24 -11.15
C ASP A 162 5.40 8.18 -9.64
N ALA A 163 6.01 7.23 -8.95
CA ALA A 163 5.89 7.10 -7.50
C ALA A 163 6.43 8.33 -6.76
N GLU A 164 7.60 8.82 -7.16
CA GLU A 164 8.20 10.04 -6.61
C GLU A 164 7.31 11.26 -6.85
N ASP A 165 6.71 11.38 -8.04
CA ASP A 165 5.82 12.50 -8.37
C ASP A 165 4.57 12.50 -7.48
N VAL A 166 4.02 11.33 -7.16
CA VAL A 166 2.88 11.22 -6.24
C VAL A 166 3.28 11.57 -4.80
N VAL A 167 4.46 11.14 -4.33
CA VAL A 167 4.96 11.57 -3.02
C VAL A 167 5.11 13.08 -2.96
N LEU A 168 5.74 13.70 -3.97
CA LEU A 168 5.86 15.15 -4.05
C LEU A 168 4.51 15.86 -4.16
N ALA A 169 3.50 15.24 -4.78
CA ALA A 169 2.13 15.78 -4.80
C ALA A 169 1.51 15.85 -3.40
N VAL A 170 1.94 15.00 -2.48
CA VAL A 170 1.48 15.02 -1.09
C VAL A 170 2.23 16.05 -0.27
N ILE A 171 3.57 16.10 -0.37
CA ILE A 171 4.43 16.81 0.61
C ILE A 171 5.01 18.14 0.12
N ASP A 172 5.10 18.39 -1.19
CA ASP A 172 5.78 19.56 -1.75
C ASP A 172 4.82 20.53 -2.43
N PRO A 173 4.53 21.69 -1.80
CA PRO A 173 3.68 22.72 -2.39
C PRO A 173 4.17 23.29 -3.73
N SER A 174 5.46 23.10 -4.07
CA SER A 174 6.03 23.52 -5.34
C SER A 174 5.82 22.48 -6.46
N SER A 175 5.41 21.27 -6.12
CA SER A 175 5.09 20.21 -7.09
C SER A 175 3.90 20.61 -7.96
N ARG A 176 4.00 20.34 -9.27
CA ARG A 176 2.91 20.57 -10.23
C ARG A 176 1.64 19.80 -9.90
N ALA A 177 1.77 18.69 -9.20
CA ALA A 177 0.68 17.79 -8.82
C ALA A 177 0.07 18.12 -7.45
N PHE A 178 0.69 18.97 -6.64
CA PHE A 178 0.24 19.27 -5.27
C PHE A 178 -1.20 19.81 -5.20
N LYS A 179 -1.50 20.85 -5.99
CA LYS A 179 -2.85 21.41 -6.07
C LYS A 179 -3.83 20.46 -6.77
N PRO A 180 -3.52 19.89 -7.96
CA PRO A 180 -4.40 18.94 -8.64
C PRO A 180 -4.82 17.75 -7.77
N LEU A 181 -3.94 17.18 -6.95
CA LEU A 181 -4.28 16.10 -6.04
C LEU A 181 -5.37 16.53 -5.04
N ARG A 182 -5.18 17.67 -4.39
CA ARG A 182 -6.13 18.22 -3.40
C ARG A 182 -7.45 18.64 -4.02
N GLU A 183 -7.40 19.25 -5.19
CA GLU A 183 -8.58 19.67 -5.94
C GLU A 183 -9.41 18.47 -6.40
N GLY A 184 -8.75 17.37 -6.85
CA GLY A 184 -9.43 16.14 -7.21
C GLY A 184 -10.18 15.52 -6.02
N ILE A 185 -9.53 15.44 -4.85
CA ILE A 185 -10.16 14.97 -3.62
C ILE A 185 -11.32 15.89 -3.21
N LEU A 186 -11.07 17.20 -3.13
CA LEU A 186 -12.08 18.20 -2.75
C LEU A 186 -13.31 18.13 -3.64
N TRP A 187 -13.12 18.09 -4.95
CA TRP A 187 -14.20 18.04 -5.92
C TRP A 187 -15.14 16.85 -5.69
N GLU A 188 -14.57 15.70 -5.42
CA GLU A 188 -15.35 14.51 -5.17
C GLU A 188 -16.05 14.53 -3.81
N MET A 189 -15.40 15.06 -2.78
CA MET A 189 -16.02 15.27 -1.47
C MET A 189 -17.23 16.20 -1.57
N LEU A 190 -17.11 17.28 -2.34
CA LEU A 190 -18.23 18.21 -2.56
C LEU A 190 -19.39 17.57 -3.31
N LYS A 191 -19.12 16.73 -4.35
CA LYS A 191 -20.17 15.97 -5.04
C LYS A 191 -20.95 15.03 -4.11
N GLN A 192 -20.27 14.47 -3.11
CA GLN A 192 -20.88 13.60 -2.10
C GLN A 192 -21.53 14.40 -0.95
N GLY A 193 -21.55 15.75 -1.01
CA GLY A 193 -22.07 16.60 0.06
C GLY A 193 -21.26 16.53 1.37
N ARG A 194 -19.97 16.16 1.28
CA ARG A 194 -19.07 16.00 2.42
C ARG A 194 -18.23 17.26 2.60
N LYS A 195 -17.75 17.49 3.83
CA LYS A 195 -16.79 18.55 4.12
C LYS A 195 -15.42 18.23 3.54
N PRO A 196 -14.63 19.24 3.16
CA PRO A 196 -13.23 19.08 2.78
C PRO A 196 -12.42 18.36 3.87
N ILE A 197 -11.41 17.62 3.46
CA ILE A 197 -10.41 17.01 4.33
C ILE A 197 -9.05 17.63 4.03
N GLU A 198 -8.17 17.65 5.02
CA GLU A 198 -6.77 18.02 4.85
C GLU A 198 -5.86 16.80 4.98
N LEU A 199 -4.82 16.75 4.17
CA LEU A 199 -3.79 15.71 4.24
C LEU A 199 -2.72 16.11 5.26
N ASP A 200 -2.30 15.19 6.12
CA ASP A 200 -1.15 15.38 6.97
C ASP A 200 0.13 15.07 6.18
N GLU A 201 0.78 16.10 5.71
CA GLU A 201 1.99 16.00 4.90
C GLU A 201 3.17 15.41 5.68
N GLN A 202 3.10 15.37 7.02
CA GLN A 202 4.14 14.85 7.90
C GLN A 202 3.88 13.41 8.37
N LYS A 203 2.65 12.90 8.22
CA LYS A 203 2.28 11.52 8.55
C LYS A 203 2.02 10.73 7.27
N ILE A 204 3.09 10.33 6.61
CA ILE A 204 3.04 9.52 5.40
C ILE A 204 3.58 8.13 5.65
N ALA A 205 3.07 7.16 4.92
CA ALA A 205 3.57 5.79 4.88
C ALA A 205 3.53 5.26 3.45
N PHE A 206 4.30 4.21 3.20
CA PHE A 206 4.31 3.51 1.93
C PHE A 206 3.90 2.07 2.09
N SER A 207 3.12 1.55 1.15
CA SER A 207 2.86 0.12 1.02
C SER A 207 3.11 -0.35 -0.40
N GLY A 208 3.54 -1.59 -0.54
CA GLY A 208 3.72 -2.13 -1.88
C GLY A 208 3.81 -3.65 -1.87
N PHE A 209 3.31 -4.23 -2.97
CA PHE A 209 3.18 -5.66 -3.18
C PHE A 209 4.10 -6.10 -4.32
N SER A 210 4.98 -7.07 -4.09
CA SER A 210 5.89 -7.58 -5.13
C SER A 210 6.73 -6.47 -5.78
N SER A 211 6.52 -6.14 -7.06
CA SER A 211 7.16 -4.99 -7.72
C SER A 211 6.79 -3.64 -7.07
N GLY A 212 5.58 -3.52 -6.53
CA GLY A 212 5.18 -2.35 -5.75
C GLY A 212 5.98 -2.22 -4.44
N GLY A 213 6.33 -3.35 -3.81
CA GLY A 213 7.23 -3.37 -2.65
C GLY A 213 8.65 -2.88 -2.98
N ASN A 214 9.13 -3.17 -4.19
CA ASN A 214 10.36 -2.57 -4.72
C ASN A 214 10.25 -1.04 -4.77
N ILE A 215 9.14 -0.52 -5.32
CA ILE A 215 8.90 0.92 -5.40
C ILE A 215 8.81 1.54 -4.00
N ALA A 216 8.04 0.94 -3.09
CA ALA A 216 7.85 1.44 -1.73
C ALA A 216 9.18 1.56 -0.97
N LEU A 217 10.04 0.53 -1.05
CA LEU A 217 11.37 0.58 -0.44
C LEU A 217 12.26 1.66 -1.08
N ASN A 218 12.21 1.80 -2.41
CA ASN A 218 12.98 2.81 -3.12
C ASN A 218 12.70 4.24 -2.65
N LEU A 219 11.44 4.55 -2.28
CA LEU A 219 11.07 5.88 -1.78
C LEU A 219 11.73 6.22 -0.45
N ALA A 220 12.11 5.21 0.33
CA ALA A 220 12.83 5.36 1.59
C ALA A 220 14.37 5.23 1.42
N LEU A 221 14.87 5.09 0.19
CA LEU A 221 16.30 4.96 -0.10
C LEU A 221 16.84 6.19 -0.81
N ARG A 222 18.00 6.65 -0.35
CA ARG A 222 18.83 7.61 -1.06
C ARG A 222 20.04 6.87 -1.61
N ILE A 223 20.10 6.74 -2.93
CA ILE A 223 21.09 5.96 -3.63
C ILE A 223 22.09 6.91 -4.26
N LYS A 224 23.37 6.74 -3.92
CA LYS A 224 24.46 7.44 -4.56
C LYS A 224 24.65 6.85 -5.95
N ASP A 225 24.64 7.69 -6.94
CA ASP A 225 24.82 7.26 -8.32
C ASP A 225 26.18 6.62 -8.53
N ASP A 226 26.25 5.71 -9.51
CA ASP A 226 27.48 5.26 -10.09
C ASP A 226 28.29 6.51 -10.54
N PRO A 227 29.61 6.58 -10.28
CA PRO A 227 30.46 7.68 -10.75
C PRO A 227 30.36 7.99 -12.24
N THR A 228 29.77 7.07 -13.02
CA THR A 228 29.49 7.22 -14.46
C THR A 228 28.12 7.82 -14.77
N ALA A 229 27.25 8.00 -13.76
CA ALA A 229 25.92 8.55 -13.92
C ALA A 229 25.89 10.07 -13.64
N GLU A 230 25.04 10.79 -14.35
CA GLU A 230 25.00 12.26 -14.28
C GLU A 230 24.30 12.82 -13.02
N THR A 231 23.61 11.98 -12.23
CA THR A 231 22.82 12.45 -11.07
C THR A 231 22.57 11.38 -10.03
N ASP A 232 22.55 11.81 -8.75
CA ASP A 232 22.15 10.98 -7.62
C ASP A 232 20.63 10.71 -7.65
N TRP A 233 20.24 9.52 -7.25
CA TRP A 233 18.84 9.14 -7.01
C TRP A 233 18.46 9.50 -5.57
N VAL A 234 17.81 10.62 -5.43
CA VAL A 234 17.45 11.18 -4.13
C VAL A 234 16.03 10.74 -3.80
N SER A 235 15.82 10.20 -2.60
CA SER A 235 14.45 10.02 -2.09
C SER A 235 13.69 11.34 -2.15
N PRO A 236 12.41 11.36 -2.49
CA PRO A 236 11.60 12.58 -2.45
C PRO A 236 11.44 13.15 -1.03
N LEU A 237 11.75 12.33 -0.01
CA LEU A 237 11.66 12.74 1.38
C LEU A 237 12.91 13.51 1.82
N PRO A 238 12.76 14.67 2.50
CA PRO A 238 13.86 15.35 3.17
C PRO A 238 14.53 14.41 4.20
N TRP A 239 15.87 14.43 4.26
CA TRP A 239 16.62 13.55 5.16
C TRP A 239 16.38 13.83 6.65
N ASP A 240 16.00 15.06 6.97
CA ASP A 240 15.63 15.54 8.31
C ASP A 240 14.14 15.40 8.62
N TRP A 241 13.46 14.45 7.97
CA TRP A 241 12.04 14.17 8.20
C TRP A 241 11.74 13.98 9.70
N PRO A 242 10.70 14.65 10.25
CA PRO A 242 10.52 14.70 11.70
C PRO A 242 9.97 13.39 12.30
N ASN A 243 9.10 12.69 11.58
CA ASN A 243 8.36 11.53 12.07
C ASN A 243 8.90 10.21 11.49
N ASP A 244 8.46 9.10 12.05
CA ASP A 244 8.69 7.79 11.45
C ASP A 244 8.04 7.71 10.07
N ILE A 245 8.66 6.94 9.18
CA ILE A 245 8.20 6.64 7.83
C ILE A 245 7.92 5.15 7.76
N PRO A 246 6.69 4.71 8.04
CA PRO A 246 6.32 3.30 7.92
C PRO A 246 6.37 2.83 6.46
N VAL A 247 7.01 1.69 6.22
CA VAL A 247 7.11 1.05 4.90
C VAL A 247 6.63 -0.39 5.01
N LEU A 248 5.49 -0.68 4.40
CA LEU A 248 4.88 -2.00 4.36
C LEU A 248 5.31 -2.74 3.08
N LEU A 249 6.07 -3.81 3.24
CA LEU A 249 6.66 -4.58 2.16
C LEU A 249 6.03 -5.97 2.09
N PHE A 250 5.10 -6.18 1.17
CA PHE A 250 4.50 -7.49 0.93
C PHE A 250 5.29 -8.23 -0.15
N TYR A 251 6.03 -9.26 0.25
CA TYR A 251 6.84 -10.12 -0.65
C TYR A 251 7.55 -9.33 -1.75
N PRO A 252 8.37 -8.32 -1.41
CA PRO A 252 8.92 -7.38 -2.36
C PRO A 252 9.94 -8.01 -3.31
N SER A 253 10.03 -7.48 -4.53
CA SER A 253 11.12 -7.80 -5.44
C SER A 253 12.34 -6.93 -5.11
N LEU A 254 13.35 -7.50 -4.46
CA LEU A 254 14.49 -6.77 -3.93
C LEU A 254 15.76 -6.88 -4.80
N ASP A 255 15.85 -7.92 -5.63
CA ASP A 255 16.98 -8.16 -6.53
C ASP A 255 16.48 -8.66 -7.89
N ALA A 256 16.70 -7.86 -8.93
CA ALA A 256 16.25 -8.13 -10.28
C ALA A 256 17.35 -8.74 -11.17
N ARG A 257 18.53 -9.09 -10.62
CA ARG A 257 19.63 -9.70 -11.38
C ARG A 257 19.24 -11.04 -11.99
N LEU A 258 18.43 -11.83 -11.26
CA LEU A 258 17.84 -13.04 -11.77
C LEU A 258 16.41 -12.79 -12.26
N LEU A 259 16.12 -13.25 -13.46
CA LEU A 259 14.77 -13.24 -14.00
C LEU A 259 13.87 -14.24 -13.25
N PRO A 260 12.53 -14.10 -13.28
CA PRO A 260 11.62 -14.97 -12.55
C PRO A 260 11.85 -16.47 -12.81
N HIS A 261 12.16 -16.85 -14.04
CA HIS A 261 12.42 -18.24 -14.43
C HIS A 261 13.83 -18.74 -14.08
N GLU A 262 14.74 -17.87 -13.68
CA GLU A 262 16.11 -18.20 -13.26
C GLU A 262 16.25 -18.31 -11.75
N ARG A 263 15.26 -17.82 -11.00
CA ARG A 263 15.29 -17.81 -9.53
C ARG A 263 15.18 -19.21 -8.94
N PRO A 264 15.92 -19.49 -7.87
CA PRO A 264 15.70 -20.70 -7.08
C PRO A 264 14.24 -20.81 -6.61
N ARG A 265 13.71 -22.01 -6.62
CA ARG A 265 12.36 -22.27 -6.15
C ARG A 265 12.43 -23.06 -4.85
N PRO A 266 11.79 -22.58 -3.77
CA PRO A 266 11.71 -23.34 -2.53
C PRO A 266 10.98 -24.67 -2.76
N GLU A 267 11.32 -25.66 -1.95
CA GLU A 267 10.65 -26.96 -1.95
C GLU A 267 9.14 -26.77 -1.75
N GLY A 268 8.33 -27.45 -2.54
CA GLY A 268 6.87 -27.34 -2.53
C GLY A 268 6.30 -26.23 -3.43
N LEU A 269 7.13 -25.34 -3.98
CA LEU A 269 6.66 -24.37 -4.98
C LEU A 269 6.64 -25.00 -6.37
N ASN A 270 5.43 -25.22 -6.89
CA ASN A 270 5.25 -25.74 -8.24
C ASN A 270 5.80 -24.76 -9.31
N PRO A 271 6.35 -25.26 -10.41
CA PRO A 271 6.72 -24.42 -11.54
C PRO A 271 5.49 -23.70 -12.11
N PRO A 272 5.67 -22.55 -12.78
CA PRO A 272 4.58 -21.88 -13.47
C PRO A 272 3.90 -22.85 -14.43
N SER A 273 2.58 -22.80 -14.45
CA SER A 273 1.76 -23.66 -15.29
C SER A 273 0.67 -22.86 -15.99
N GLY A 274 -0.09 -23.51 -16.85
CA GLY A 274 -1.25 -22.91 -17.49
C GLY A 274 -0.93 -21.70 -18.37
N PHE A 275 -1.59 -20.58 -18.12
CA PHE A 275 -1.50 -19.35 -18.92
C PHE A 275 -0.09 -18.76 -18.96
N VAL A 276 0.58 -18.67 -17.78
CA VAL A 276 1.90 -18.03 -17.64
C VAL A 276 2.96 -18.77 -18.44
N GLU A 277 2.98 -20.10 -18.36
CA GLU A 277 3.92 -20.94 -19.09
C GLU A 277 3.58 -20.99 -20.59
N ARG A 278 2.31 -21.27 -20.92
CA ARG A 278 1.85 -21.39 -22.30
C ARG A 278 2.18 -20.16 -23.14
N TRP A 279 2.06 -18.98 -22.55
CA TRP A 279 2.30 -17.72 -23.23
C TRP A 279 3.68 -17.13 -22.96
N LYS A 280 4.54 -17.88 -22.26
CA LYS A 280 5.93 -17.51 -21.94
C LYS A 280 6.05 -16.11 -21.30
N ILE A 281 5.12 -15.76 -20.43
CA ILE A 281 5.02 -14.42 -19.82
C ILE A 281 6.30 -14.08 -19.04
N GLU A 282 6.78 -15.00 -18.18
CA GLU A 282 7.99 -14.79 -17.39
C GLU A 282 9.25 -14.64 -18.25
N LYS A 283 9.32 -15.37 -19.37
CA LYS A 283 10.54 -15.43 -20.21
C LYS A 283 10.62 -14.31 -21.23
N GLU A 284 9.48 -13.89 -21.80
CA GLU A 284 9.48 -12.97 -22.93
C GLU A 284 8.88 -11.59 -22.62
N LEU A 285 7.89 -11.52 -21.71
CA LEU A 285 7.23 -10.26 -21.41
C LEU A 285 7.82 -9.56 -20.18
N MET A 286 7.96 -10.25 -19.05
CA MET A 286 8.47 -9.63 -17.80
C MET A 286 9.86 -8.98 -17.96
N PRO A 287 10.82 -9.54 -18.73
CA PRO A 287 12.12 -8.91 -18.90
C PRO A 287 12.11 -7.57 -19.65
N THR A 288 11.00 -7.22 -20.30
CA THR A 288 10.94 -6.03 -21.18
C THR A 288 10.86 -4.69 -20.43
N TYR A 289 10.52 -4.70 -19.11
CA TYR A 289 10.53 -3.49 -18.30
C TYR A 289 11.95 -3.02 -17.97
N LEU A 290 12.81 -3.98 -17.59
CA LEU A 290 14.13 -3.68 -17.04
C LEU A 290 15.23 -4.15 -17.99
N PRO A 291 15.97 -3.22 -18.62
CA PRO A 291 17.12 -3.56 -19.47
C PRO A 291 18.16 -4.37 -18.69
N PRO A 292 18.80 -5.38 -19.33
CA PRO A 292 19.75 -6.27 -18.65
C PRO A 292 20.86 -5.56 -17.91
N GLU A 293 21.42 -4.50 -18.50
CA GLU A 293 22.50 -3.69 -17.96
C GLU A 293 22.10 -2.87 -16.72
N LYS A 294 20.79 -2.68 -16.49
CA LYS A 294 20.26 -1.96 -15.33
C LYS A 294 19.85 -2.85 -14.17
N ARG A 295 19.82 -4.18 -14.34
CA ARG A 295 19.32 -5.11 -13.32
C ARG A 295 20.11 -5.05 -12.01
N GLY A 296 21.43 -4.84 -12.08
CA GLY A 296 22.28 -4.69 -10.90
C GLY A 296 22.27 -3.29 -10.29
N HIS A 297 21.59 -2.32 -10.87
CA HIS A 297 21.49 -0.97 -10.33
C HIS A 297 20.66 -0.97 -9.04
N PRO A 298 21.11 -0.34 -7.92
CA PRO A 298 20.39 -0.37 -6.66
C PRO A 298 18.94 0.14 -6.72
N ARG A 299 18.64 1.05 -7.68
CA ARG A 299 17.27 1.52 -7.89
C ARG A 299 16.36 0.46 -8.51
N ALA A 300 16.89 -0.40 -9.36
CA ALA A 300 16.18 -1.55 -9.92
C ALA A 300 16.12 -2.73 -8.94
N SER A 301 17.16 -2.85 -8.13
CA SER A 301 17.38 -3.91 -7.13
C SER A 301 17.65 -3.29 -5.75
N PRO A 302 16.62 -2.76 -5.06
CA PRO A 302 16.82 -2.00 -3.82
C PRO A 302 17.44 -2.80 -2.67
N GLY A 303 17.38 -4.13 -2.73
CA GLY A 303 18.12 -4.99 -1.80
C GLY A 303 19.65 -4.88 -1.91
N LEU A 304 20.17 -4.37 -3.03
CA LEU A 304 21.61 -4.13 -3.23
C LEU A 304 22.06 -2.76 -2.69
N ALA A 305 21.12 -1.83 -2.45
CA ALA A 305 21.44 -0.50 -1.93
C ALA A 305 22.09 -0.57 -0.55
N ASP A 306 22.97 0.37 -0.23
CA ASP A 306 23.51 0.52 1.12
C ASP A 306 22.35 0.82 2.10
N ILE A 307 22.39 0.19 3.26
CA ILE A 307 21.40 0.42 4.33
C ILE A 307 21.87 1.54 5.24
N ARG A 308 23.13 1.53 5.62
CA ARG A 308 23.73 2.56 6.47
C ARG A 308 24.51 3.56 5.65
N ALA A 309 24.27 4.85 5.91
CA ALA A 309 25.11 5.91 5.38
C ALA A 309 26.54 5.74 5.88
N ARG A 310 27.53 5.94 5.02
CA ARG A 310 28.92 6.07 5.44
C ARG A 310 29.11 7.42 6.12
N ASP A 311 30.09 7.55 7.00
CA ASP A 311 30.32 8.70 7.84
C ASP A 311 30.18 10.04 7.09
N GLY A 312 29.20 10.85 7.51
CA GLY A 312 28.94 12.19 6.99
C GLY A 312 28.15 12.27 5.67
N GLU A 313 27.78 11.15 5.08
CA GLU A 313 26.99 11.10 3.85
C GLU A 313 25.51 10.76 4.14
N ASN A 314 24.60 11.47 3.50
CA ASN A 314 23.14 11.23 3.61
C ASN A 314 22.69 10.24 2.52
N PHE A 315 23.21 9.00 2.52
CA PHE A 315 22.87 7.92 1.61
C PHE A 315 22.43 6.68 2.37
N GLY A 316 21.78 5.75 1.68
CA GLY A 316 21.25 4.52 2.23
C GLY A 316 19.77 4.63 2.62
N LEU A 317 19.37 3.80 3.56
CA LEU A 317 18.01 3.79 4.08
C LEU A 317 17.76 5.02 4.95
N HIS A 318 16.65 5.70 4.69
CA HIS A 318 16.25 6.90 5.44
C HIS A 318 16.26 6.63 6.96
N PRO A 319 16.82 7.52 7.80
CA PRO A 319 17.00 7.27 9.24
C PRO A 319 15.65 7.05 9.97
N LYS A 320 14.56 7.58 9.46
CA LYS A 320 13.21 7.43 9.99
C LYS A 320 12.41 6.27 9.40
N ALA A 321 12.98 5.51 8.45
CA ALA A 321 12.27 4.37 7.87
C ALA A 321 12.09 3.25 8.90
N LYS A 322 10.85 2.80 9.05
CA LYS A 322 10.42 1.63 9.83
C LYS A 322 9.73 0.66 8.89
N MET A 323 10.11 -0.60 8.92
CA MET A 323 9.72 -1.56 7.90
C MET A 323 8.99 -2.76 8.49
N LEU A 324 7.86 -3.10 7.90
CA LEU A 324 7.19 -4.39 8.08
C LEU A 324 7.34 -5.19 6.79
N LEU A 325 7.98 -6.34 6.86
CA LEU A 325 8.19 -7.24 5.73
C LEU A 325 7.36 -8.52 5.91
N VAL A 326 6.43 -8.77 4.99
CA VAL A 326 5.55 -9.93 4.99
C VAL A 326 5.98 -10.90 3.91
N LEU A 327 6.36 -12.12 4.30
CA LEU A 327 6.92 -13.14 3.41
C LEU A 327 6.04 -14.39 3.36
N PRO A 328 5.58 -14.85 2.18
CA PRO A 328 4.94 -16.14 2.04
C PRO A 328 5.98 -17.28 2.01
N GLN A 329 5.59 -18.45 2.49
CA GLN A 329 6.49 -19.61 2.51
C GLN A 329 6.92 -20.04 1.11
N PHE A 330 5.99 -20.08 0.17
CA PHE A 330 6.22 -20.60 -1.19
C PHE A 330 6.43 -19.45 -2.17
N ASP A 331 7.62 -18.85 -2.14
CA ASP A 331 7.96 -17.70 -2.98
C ASP A 331 9.39 -17.79 -3.52
N SER A 332 9.55 -17.60 -4.81
CA SER A 332 10.87 -17.53 -5.45
C SER A 332 11.66 -16.25 -5.10
N LEU A 333 11.03 -15.28 -4.40
CA LEU A 333 11.69 -14.08 -3.90
C LEU A 333 12.25 -14.23 -2.48
N ASN A 334 12.01 -15.39 -1.81
CA ASN A 334 12.42 -15.56 -0.41
C ASN A 334 13.94 -15.47 -0.22
N GLU A 335 14.73 -16.05 -1.10
CA GLU A 335 16.20 -16.02 -0.98
C GLU A 335 16.75 -14.60 -0.98
N GLN A 336 16.28 -13.76 -1.90
CA GLN A 336 16.69 -12.35 -1.93
C GLN A 336 16.18 -11.56 -0.72
N SER A 337 14.98 -11.89 -0.23
CA SER A 337 14.43 -11.29 0.98
C SER A 337 15.23 -11.67 2.22
N MET A 338 15.60 -12.95 2.38
CA MET A 338 16.44 -13.39 3.49
C MET A 338 17.85 -12.77 3.45
N THR A 339 18.44 -12.64 2.26
CA THR A 339 19.72 -11.94 2.06
C THR A 339 19.61 -10.47 2.48
N TRP A 340 18.54 -9.78 2.11
CA TRP A 340 18.33 -8.40 2.49
C TRP A 340 18.04 -8.22 3.98
N ILE A 341 17.26 -9.10 4.59
CA ILE A 341 17.02 -9.10 6.05
C ILE A 341 18.35 -9.17 6.81
N GLN A 342 19.22 -10.11 6.39
CA GLN A 342 20.54 -10.26 7.02
C GLN A 342 21.38 -8.99 6.85
N LYS A 343 21.38 -8.39 5.66
CA LYS A 343 22.07 -7.12 5.39
C LYS A 343 21.58 -5.98 6.29
N VAL A 344 20.25 -5.83 6.45
CA VAL A 344 19.66 -4.81 7.33
C VAL A 344 20.12 -4.99 8.77
N ARG A 345 20.17 -6.24 9.25
CA ARG A 345 20.65 -6.57 10.60
C ARG A 345 22.15 -6.32 10.77
N ASP A 346 22.95 -6.76 9.82
CA ASP A 346 24.43 -6.60 9.86
C ASP A 346 24.84 -5.14 9.80
N GLU A 347 24.09 -4.31 9.10
CA GLU A 347 24.30 -2.86 9.03
C GLU A 347 23.64 -2.08 10.17
N GLY A 348 23.17 -2.79 11.23
CA GLY A 348 22.70 -2.21 12.49
C GLY A 348 21.33 -1.52 12.43
N ARG A 349 20.47 -1.89 11.47
CA ARG A 349 19.10 -1.40 11.33
C ARG A 349 18.05 -2.50 11.58
N GLY A 350 18.45 -3.57 12.30
CA GLY A 350 17.57 -4.69 12.62
C GLY A 350 16.33 -4.30 13.45
N ASP A 351 16.46 -3.33 14.36
CA ASP A 351 15.35 -2.83 15.20
C ASP A 351 14.30 -2.03 14.39
N ASP A 352 14.63 -1.62 13.19
CA ASP A 352 13.72 -0.92 12.29
C ASP A 352 12.97 -1.87 11.33
N LEU A 353 13.19 -3.19 11.45
CA LEU A 353 12.62 -4.21 10.57
C LEU A 353 11.89 -5.30 11.35
N ILE A 354 10.58 -5.36 11.16
CA ILE A 354 9.74 -6.47 11.60
C ILE A 354 9.53 -7.41 10.41
N VAL A 355 9.74 -8.72 10.62
CA VAL A 355 9.56 -9.76 9.60
C VAL A 355 8.44 -10.70 10.02
N GLU A 356 7.44 -10.84 9.16
CA GLU A 356 6.29 -11.75 9.32
C GLU A 356 6.34 -12.85 8.25
N GLU A 357 6.73 -14.06 8.65
CA GLU A 357 6.72 -15.22 7.76
C GLU A 357 5.37 -15.92 7.83
N VAL A 358 4.68 -16.03 6.68
CA VAL A 358 3.36 -16.64 6.59
C VAL A 358 3.47 -18.01 5.92
N LYS A 359 3.24 -19.06 6.71
CA LYS A 359 3.34 -20.46 6.24
C LYS A 359 2.12 -20.87 5.43
N GLY A 360 2.34 -21.76 4.45
CA GLY A 360 1.28 -22.39 3.67
C GLY A 360 0.71 -21.54 2.52
N VAL A 361 1.26 -20.35 2.27
CA VAL A 361 0.78 -19.46 1.21
C VAL A 361 1.84 -19.21 0.14
N VAL A 362 1.39 -18.85 -1.06
CA VAL A 362 2.22 -18.59 -2.24
C VAL A 362 2.39 -17.09 -2.47
N HIS A 363 3.34 -16.72 -3.34
CA HIS A 363 3.51 -15.35 -3.80
C HIS A 363 2.18 -14.73 -4.30
N GLY A 364 1.86 -13.53 -3.86
CA GLY A 364 0.67 -12.81 -4.33
C GLY A 364 -0.67 -13.24 -3.69
N TRP A 365 -0.68 -14.15 -2.69
CA TRP A 365 -1.93 -14.66 -2.10
C TRP A 365 -2.84 -13.55 -1.56
N THR A 366 -2.30 -12.44 -1.11
CA THR A 366 -3.08 -11.31 -0.59
C THR A 366 -3.84 -10.55 -1.68
N GLN A 367 -3.44 -10.71 -2.95
CA GLN A 367 -4.05 -10.06 -4.10
C GLN A 367 -5.12 -10.94 -4.78
N PHE A 368 -5.14 -12.24 -4.48
CA PHE A 368 -6.15 -13.14 -5.05
C PHE A 368 -7.55 -12.80 -4.52
N PRO A 369 -8.57 -12.87 -5.38
CA PRO A 369 -9.97 -12.78 -4.94
C PRO A 369 -10.27 -13.82 -3.85
N ASP A 370 -11.08 -13.46 -2.86
CA ASP A 370 -11.42 -14.37 -1.75
C ASP A 370 -12.10 -15.66 -2.20
N SER A 371 -12.76 -15.64 -3.36
CA SER A 371 -13.36 -16.82 -3.99
C SER A 371 -12.35 -17.81 -4.59
N TRP A 372 -11.08 -17.41 -4.76
CA TRP A 372 -10.02 -18.23 -5.36
C TRP A 372 -9.09 -18.86 -4.32
N ILE A 373 -9.18 -18.42 -3.09
CA ILE A 373 -8.35 -18.88 -1.98
C ILE A 373 -9.17 -19.66 -0.95
N SER A 374 -8.52 -20.55 -0.22
CA SER A 374 -9.15 -21.29 0.86
C SER A 374 -9.49 -20.38 2.05
N ASP A 375 -10.36 -20.87 2.95
CA ASP A 375 -10.70 -20.14 4.18
C ASP A 375 -9.47 -19.87 5.05
N LEU A 376 -8.51 -20.80 5.07
CA LEU A 376 -7.24 -20.60 5.80
C LEU A 376 -6.42 -19.49 5.16
N GLU A 377 -6.23 -19.50 3.85
CA GLU A 377 -5.47 -18.46 3.14
C GLU A 377 -6.15 -17.09 3.28
N ARG A 378 -7.50 -17.06 3.25
CA ARG A 378 -8.28 -15.83 3.52
C ARG A 378 -8.04 -15.32 4.93
N LYS A 379 -8.05 -16.19 5.94
CA LYS A 379 -7.72 -15.82 7.32
C LYS A 379 -6.30 -15.24 7.41
N LEU A 380 -5.31 -15.92 6.82
CA LEU A 380 -3.91 -15.46 6.81
C LEU A 380 -3.74 -14.11 6.08
N LYS A 381 -4.50 -13.87 5.00
CA LYS A 381 -4.56 -12.59 4.31
C LYS A 381 -5.09 -11.47 5.24
N LEU A 382 -6.19 -11.72 5.94
CA LEU A 382 -6.77 -10.77 6.88
C LEU A 382 -5.86 -10.52 8.09
N ASP A 383 -5.15 -11.55 8.56
CA ASP A 383 -4.15 -11.42 9.63
C ASP A 383 -2.96 -10.55 9.18
N ALA A 384 -2.46 -10.75 7.97
CA ALA A 384 -1.40 -9.90 7.41
C ALA A 384 -1.85 -8.43 7.28
N PHE A 385 -3.08 -8.18 6.86
CA PHE A 385 -3.63 -6.82 6.81
C PHE A 385 -3.82 -6.20 8.20
N ARG A 386 -4.22 -7.00 9.18
CA ARG A 386 -4.31 -6.56 10.59
C ARG A 386 -2.93 -6.15 11.12
N ARG A 387 -1.89 -6.95 10.88
CA ARG A 387 -0.51 -6.62 11.28
C ARG A 387 -0.02 -5.33 10.62
N ALA A 388 -0.32 -5.13 9.34
CA ALA A 388 -0.01 -3.89 8.63
C ALA A 388 -0.72 -2.68 9.26
N ARG A 389 -2.00 -2.83 9.64
CA ARG A 389 -2.78 -1.79 10.34
C ARG A 389 -2.14 -1.45 11.71
N GLU A 390 -1.88 -2.47 12.53
CA GLU A 390 -1.27 -2.30 13.85
C GLU A 390 0.09 -1.59 13.74
N PHE A 391 0.91 -1.97 12.76
CA PHE A 391 2.19 -1.32 12.50
C PHE A 391 2.04 0.16 12.14
N LEU A 392 1.07 0.52 11.32
CA LEU A 392 0.79 1.93 10.98
C LEU A 392 0.24 2.71 12.18
N GLU A 393 -0.63 2.12 13.00
CA GLU A 393 -1.16 2.74 14.23
C GLU A 393 -0.02 3.13 15.18
N ASP A 394 0.92 2.20 15.40
CA ASP A 394 2.05 2.39 16.30
C ASP A 394 2.95 3.55 15.83
N HIS A 395 3.33 3.56 14.56
CA HIS A 395 4.28 4.56 14.03
C HIS A 395 3.65 5.91 13.69
N TRP A 396 2.35 5.97 13.47
CA TRP A 396 1.61 7.23 13.34
C TRP A 396 1.13 7.78 14.68
N HIS A 397 1.34 7.02 15.79
CA HIS A 397 0.87 7.34 17.13
C HIS A 397 -0.63 7.67 17.14
N LEU A 398 -1.41 6.80 16.51
CA LEU A 398 -2.87 6.93 16.51
C LEU A 398 -3.44 6.41 17.83
N ASP A 399 -4.45 7.11 18.36
CA ASP A 399 -5.11 6.65 19.58
C ASP A 399 -5.92 5.37 19.28
N SER A 400 -5.50 4.23 19.84
CA SER A 400 -6.14 2.93 19.65
C SER A 400 -7.60 2.86 20.10
N ARG A 401 -8.08 3.85 20.86
CA ARG A 401 -9.49 3.98 21.26
C ARG A 401 -10.41 4.39 20.13
N LEU A 402 -9.86 4.73 18.97
CA LEU A 402 -10.62 5.10 17.78
C LEU A 402 -10.88 3.91 16.83
N ALA A 403 -10.42 2.71 17.16
CA ALA A 403 -10.72 1.50 16.42
C ALA A 403 -12.24 1.24 16.44
N VAL A 404 -12.85 1.27 15.27
CA VAL A 404 -14.29 1.05 15.09
C VAL A 404 -14.59 -0.42 15.39
N GLU A 405 -15.37 -0.70 16.42
CA GLU A 405 -16.10 -1.98 16.53
C GLU A 405 -16.99 -2.12 15.30
N THR A 406 -16.58 -2.93 14.36
CA THR A 406 -17.38 -3.30 13.19
C THR A 406 -18.40 -4.34 13.65
N GLU A 407 -19.62 -3.90 13.92
CA GLU A 407 -20.76 -4.81 14.08
C GLU A 407 -21.04 -5.46 12.71
N VAL A 408 -20.72 -6.73 12.57
CA VAL A 408 -21.10 -7.54 11.41
C VAL A 408 -22.61 -7.77 11.49
N ILE A 409 -23.37 -7.01 10.71
CA ILE A 409 -24.80 -7.29 10.52
C ILE A 409 -24.89 -8.44 9.50
N SER A 410 -25.00 -9.67 9.98
CA SER A 410 -25.41 -10.78 9.15
C SER A 410 -26.91 -10.71 8.92
N HIS A 411 -27.35 -10.52 7.68
CA HIS A 411 -28.73 -10.73 7.30
C HIS A 411 -28.96 -12.23 7.08
N ASP A 412 -29.62 -12.84 8.01
CA ASP A 412 -30.17 -14.19 7.81
C ASP A 412 -31.38 -14.12 6.87
N LYS A 413 -31.55 -15.16 6.04
CA LYS A 413 -32.56 -15.20 4.97
C LYS A 413 -34.03 -15.09 5.44
N ASP A 414 -34.26 -15.08 6.74
CA ASP A 414 -35.60 -15.07 7.34
C ASP A 414 -35.97 -13.78 8.08
N GLY A 415 -35.20 -12.70 7.93
CA GLY A 415 -35.64 -11.36 8.38
C GLY A 415 -35.69 -11.14 9.89
N VAL A 416 -35.13 -12.01 10.71
CA VAL A 416 -35.10 -11.88 12.17
C VAL A 416 -33.74 -11.30 12.60
N ARG A 417 -33.80 -10.14 13.24
CA ARG A 417 -32.63 -9.44 13.80
C ARG A 417 -32.15 -10.15 15.05
N GLN A 418 -31.03 -10.87 14.99
CA GLN A 418 -30.31 -11.32 16.20
C GLN A 418 -29.02 -10.55 16.33
N SER A 419 -28.88 -9.80 17.43
CA SER A 419 -27.62 -9.15 17.83
C SER A 419 -26.84 -10.12 18.72
N SER A 420 -25.70 -10.60 18.26
CA SER A 420 -24.73 -11.30 19.11
C SER A 420 -23.52 -10.40 19.37
N THR A 421 -23.41 -9.93 20.58
CA THR A 421 -22.18 -9.30 21.12
C THR A 421 -21.25 -10.41 21.59
N SER A 422 -20.15 -10.65 20.91
CA SER A 422 -19.04 -11.45 21.43
C SER A 422 -18.07 -10.51 22.16
N ILE A 423 -18.07 -10.60 23.48
CA ILE A 423 -17.07 -9.98 24.34
C ILE A 423 -15.93 -10.99 24.48
N ASP A 424 -14.81 -10.77 23.82
CA ASP A 424 -13.58 -11.48 24.14
C ASP A 424 -12.93 -10.82 25.35
N THR A 425 -13.20 -11.37 26.53
CA THR A 425 -12.46 -11.05 27.76
C THR A 425 -11.21 -11.90 27.82
N ALA A 426 -10.06 -11.33 27.48
CA ALA A 426 -8.78 -11.84 27.92
C ALA A 426 -8.55 -11.44 29.38
N ALA A 427 -8.92 -12.32 30.30
CA ALA A 427 -8.61 -12.14 31.71
C ALA A 427 -7.17 -12.60 32.02
N ALA A 428 -6.37 -11.69 32.55
CA ALA A 428 -5.12 -11.97 33.20
C ALA A 428 -5.34 -12.90 34.42
N ALA A 429 -4.59 -13.98 34.49
CA ALA A 429 -4.44 -14.77 35.69
C ALA A 429 -2.97 -14.68 36.16
N ALA A 430 -2.73 -13.80 37.12
CA ALA A 430 -1.57 -13.90 38.02
C ALA A 430 -2.03 -14.57 39.29
N GLY A 431 -1.19 -15.45 39.83
CA GLY A 431 -1.21 -15.66 41.29
C GLY A 431 -1.32 -17.09 41.76
N SER A 432 -0.16 -17.64 42.10
CA SER A 432 0.23 -18.26 43.37
C SER A 432 -0.17 -19.69 43.71
N GLN A 433 0.90 -20.42 43.89
CA GLN A 433 1.27 -21.24 45.08
C GLN A 433 0.76 -22.66 45.24
N ASN A 434 1.76 -23.51 45.20
CA ASN A 434 2.21 -24.45 46.25
C ASN A 434 1.54 -25.80 46.48
N LEU A 435 2.48 -26.78 46.51
CA LEU A 435 2.59 -27.94 47.42
C LEU A 435 1.97 -29.26 46.97
N GLY A 436 2.86 -30.23 46.85
CA GLY A 436 2.71 -31.49 47.58
C GLY A 436 2.87 -32.76 46.75
N GLU A 437 4.02 -33.36 46.88
CA GLU A 437 4.35 -34.78 46.98
C GLU A 437 3.28 -35.85 46.59
N ALA A 438 3.61 -36.66 45.63
CA ALA A 438 3.81 -38.12 45.80
C ALA A 438 4.29 -38.71 44.44
#